data_3649474d07eb38b67ff1d637ed7fc539
#
_entry.id   3649474d07eb38b67ff1d637ed7fc539
#
_cell.length_a   1.000
_cell.length_b   1.000
_cell.length_c   1.000
_cell.angle_alpha   90.00
_cell.angle_beta   90.00
_cell.angle_gamma   90.00
#
_symmetry.space_group_name_H-M   'P 1'
#
loop_
_entity.id
_entity.type
_entity.pdbx_description
1 polymer ?
#
loop_
_entity_poly.entity_id
_entity_poly.type
_entity_poly.pdbx_seq_one_letter_code
_entity_poly.pdbx_strand_id
1 'polypeptide(L)'
;MLERDDFNKRFTSNKSIAIHEFLYPLVQGYDSVALKADVECGGTDQKFNLLVGRELQRDYDQEPQVVITVPILEGLDGVNKMCKSLDNYIAIDEEPNEMFGKIMSISDELMWRWFDLLSFIPEDDISSLKNEMKNGKNPRDIKFILAEELVDRFHKQGDGEKCREIFLNRFQKGNIPDEIESKTIDIDEDSILLVNLLKESGMIASVSEGNRLIQQGGIKINSEKVSDSKFEIDKGTENIYQVGKRKFLKIKV
;
A
#
# COMPACT_ATOMS: atom_id res chain seq x y z
N MET A 1 -5.54 -35.59 -11.62
CA MET A 1 -6.16 -34.26 -11.91
C MET A 1 -7.44 -34.05 -11.12
N LEU A 2 -8.46 -34.89 -11.26
CA LEU A 2 -9.76 -34.73 -10.56
C LEU A 2 -9.67 -34.74 -9.02
N GLU A 3 -8.60 -35.31 -8.47
CA GLU A 3 -8.34 -35.34 -7.02
C GLU A 3 -7.77 -34.02 -6.46
N ARG A 4 -7.33 -33.10 -7.34
CA ARG A 4 -6.93 -31.77 -6.91
C ARG A 4 -8.13 -31.02 -6.36
N ASP A 5 -7.93 -30.28 -5.27
CA ASP A 5 -8.99 -29.56 -4.55
C ASP A 5 -9.85 -28.66 -5.45
N ASP A 6 -9.25 -27.91 -6.36
CA ASP A 6 -9.95 -26.99 -7.25
C ASP A 6 -10.80 -27.75 -8.29
N PHE A 7 -10.26 -28.83 -8.87
CA PHE A 7 -11.00 -29.70 -9.79
C PHE A 7 -12.11 -30.46 -9.08
N ASN A 8 -11.81 -31.01 -7.90
CA ASN A 8 -12.79 -31.74 -7.11
C ASN A 8 -13.97 -30.87 -6.70
N LYS A 9 -13.70 -29.64 -6.21
CA LYS A 9 -14.74 -28.67 -5.88
C LYS A 9 -15.61 -28.28 -7.08
N ARG A 10 -15.01 -28.07 -8.25
CA ARG A 10 -15.76 -27.75 -9.48
C ARG A 10 -16.55 -28.94 -9.99
N PHE A 11 -15.94 -30.11 -9.98
CA PHE A 11 -16.59 -31.36 -10.41
C PHE A 11 -17.80 -31.68 -9.52
N THR A 12 -17.64 -31.67 -8.19
CA THR A 12 -18.72 -31.95 -7.24
C THR A 12 -19.82 -30.91 -7.24
N SER A 13 -19.51 -29.65 -7.57
CA SER A 13 -20.47 -28.54 -7.69
C SER A 13 -21.06 -28.38 -9.11
N ASN A 14 -20.83 -29.35 -10.01
CA ASN A 14 -21.28 -29.33 -11.41
C ASN A 14 -20.86 -28.06 -12.20
N LYS A 15 -19.71 -27.49 -11.87
CA LYS A 15 -19.10 -26.40 -12.64
C LYS A 15 -18.31 -26.96 -13.81
N SER A 16 -18.30 -26.22 -14.91
CA SER A 16 -17.58 -26.64 -16.14
C SER A 16 -16.09 -26.80 -15.89
N ILE A 17 -15.51 -27.85 -16.48
CA ILE A 17 -14.07 -28.10 -16.56
C ILE A 17 -13.76 -28.33 -18.03
N ALA A 18 -12.84 -27.56 -18.59
CA ALA A 18 -12.46 -27.68 -20.00
C ALA A 18 -11.32 -28.71 -20.17
N ILE A 19 -11.30 -29.41 -21.32
CA ILE A 19 -10.30 -30.44 -21.59
C ILE A 19 -8.88 -29.88 -21.56
N HIS A 20 -8.64 -28.67 -22.03
CA HIS A 20 -7.31 -28.06 -22.02
C HIS A 20 -6.75 -27.88 -20.61
N GLU A 21 -7.62 -27.76 -19.58
CA GLU A 21 -7.18 -27.66 -18.19
C GLU A 21 -6.52 -28.97 -17.69
N PHE A 22 -6.88 -30.11 -18.28
CA PHE A 22 -6.19 -31.38 -17.99
C PHE A 22 -4.85 -31.51 -18.69
N LEU A 23 -4.71 -30.84 -19.87
CA LEU A 23 -3.47 -30.85 -20.65
C LEU A 23 -2.43 -29.86 -20.13
N TYR A 24 -2.86 -28.81 -19.46
CA TYR A 24 -1.97 -27.74 -18.97
C TYR A 24 -0.78 -28.25 -18.16
N PRO A 25 -0.94 -29.13 -17.14
CA PRO A 25 0.20 -29.63 -16.38
C PRO A 25 1.17 -30.48 -17.21
N LEU A 26 0.68 -31.17 -18.23
CA LEU A 26 1.53 -31.95 -19.14
C LEU A 26 2.35 -31.05 -20.05
N VAL A 27 1.75 -30.00 -20.58
CA VAL A 27 2.46 -29.03 -21.42
C VAL A 27 3.52 -28.29 -20.61
N GLN A 28 3.18 -27.81 -19.42
CA GLN A 28 4.15 -27.20 -18.51
C GLN A 28 5.26 -28.18 -18.11
N GLY A 29 4.90 -29.41 -17.76
CA GLY A 29 5.87 -30.44 -17.37
C GLY A 29 6.81 -30.83 -18.53
N TYR A 30 6.35 -30.74 -19.78
CA TYR A 30 7.19 -30.99 -20.94
C TYR A 30 8.26 -29.91 -21.15
N ASP A 31 8.05 -28.68 -20.67
CA ASP A 31 9.07 -27.63 -20.69
C ASP A 31 10.31 -28.08 -19.90
N SER A 32 10.13 -28.76 -18.75
CA SER A 32 11.24 -29.34 -17.99
C SER A 32 12.03 -30.38 -18.77
N VAL A 33 11.33 -31.22 -19.55
CA VAL A 33 11.95 -32.21 -20.45
C VAL A 33 12.74 -31.50 -21.58
N ALA A 34 12.10 -30.52 -22.23
CA ALA A 34 12.71 -29.80 -23.36
C ALA A 34 13.94 -28.99 -22.95
N LEU A 35 13.89 -28.37 -21.78
CA LEU A 35 15.00 -27.61 -21.18
C LEU A 35 16.07 -28.50 -20.56
N LYS A 36 15.76 -29.78 -20.31
CA LYS A 36 16.60 -30.68 -19.50
C LYS A 36 16.94 -30.03 -18.17
N ALA A 37 15.91 -29.52 -17.49
CA ALA A 37 16.08 -28.75 -16.27
C ALA A 37 16.63 -29.62 -15.14
N ASP A 38 17.66 -29.15 -14.44
CA ASP A 38 18.22 -29.78 -13.25
C ASP A 38 17.46 -29.35 -11.98
N VAL A 39 16.98 -28.10 -11.97
CA VAL A 39 16.25 -27.51 -10.84
C VAL A 39 15.10 -26.64 -11.37
N GLU A 40 13.93 -26.81 -10.81
CA GLU A 40 12.77 -25.96 -11.10
C GLU A 40 12.23 -25.33 -9.81
N CYS A 41 12.09 -23.99 -9.81
CA CYS A 41 11.58 -23.21 -8.69
C CYS A 41 10.16 -22.72 -8.97
N GLY A 42 9.29 -22.76 -7.97
CA GLY A 42 7.94 -22.22 -8.12
C GLY A 42 7.26 -21.90 -6.80
N GLY A 43 6.07 -21.31 -6.87
CA GLY A 43 5.22 -21.17 -5.70
C GLY A 43 4.67 -22.52 -5.23
N THR A 44 4.25 -22.61 -3.96
CA THR A 44 3.62 -23.82 -3.41
C THR A 44 2.36 -24.25 -4.17
N ASP A 45 1.68 -23.30 -4.83
CA ASP A 45 0.52 -23.56 -5.70
C ASP A 45 0.90 -24.33 -6.98
N GLN A 46 2.17 -24.25 -7.42
CA GLN A 46 2.68 -24.93 -8.61
C GLN A 46 3.25 -26.31 -8.34
N LYS A 47 3.34 -26.72 -7.07
CA LYS A 47 4.00 -27.99 -6.68
C LYS A 47 3.55 -29.19 -7.50
N PHE A 48 2.23 -29.33 -7.76
CA PHE A 48 1.70 -30.42 -8.57
C PHE A 48 2.28 -30.40 -9.99
N ASN A 49 2.27 -29.25 -10.65
CA ASN A 49 2.75 -29.13 -12.04
C ASN A 49 4.25 -29.41 -12.13
N LEU A 50 5.04 -28.94 -11.14
CA LEU A 50 6.48 -29.19 -11.06
C LEU A 50 6.78 -30.70 -10.88
N LEU A 51 5.97 -31.41 -10.10
CA LEU A 51 6.09 -32.85 -9.93
C LEU A 51 5.73 -33.62 -11.21
N VAL A 52 4.76 -33.12 -12.01
CA VAL A 52 4.47 -33.70 -13.34
C VAL A 52 5.69 -33.58 -14.24
N GLY A 53 6.43 -32.47 -14.19
CA GLY A 53 7.69 -32.30 -14.92
C GLY A 53 8.71 -33.39 -14.58
N ARG A 54 8.87 -33.71 -13.29
CA ARG A 54 9.76 -34.80 -12.84
C ARG A 54 9.35 -36.16 -13.38
N GLU A 55 8.04 -36.48 -13.41
CA GLU A 55 7.57 -37.77 -13.93
C GLU A 55 7.80 -37.81 -15.45
N LEU A 56 7.51 -36.74 -16.20
CA LEU A 56 7.77 -36.70 -17.62
C LEU A 56 9.27 -36.82 -17.95
N GLN A 57 10.17 -36.24 -17.17
CA GLN A 57 11.61 -36.42 -17.35
C GLN A 57 12.01 -37.90 -17.24
N ARG A 58 11.45 -38.62 -16.27
CA ARG A 58 11.68 -40.09 -16.17
C ARG A 58 11.18 -40.85 -17.41
N ASP A 59 9.97 -40.48 -17.90
CA ASP A 59 9.38 -41.11 -19.07
C ASP A 59 10.19 -40.83 -20.35
N TYR A 60 10.99 -39.77 -20.35
CA TYR A 60 11.91 -39.37 -21.42
C TYR A 60 13.38 -39.77 -21.15
N ASP A 61 13.61 -40.71 -20.23
CA ASP A 61 14.95 -41.22 -19.85
C ASP A 61 15.90 -40.08 -19.38
N GLN A 62 15.38 -39.05 -18.74
CA GLN A 62 16.17 -37.97 -18.13
C GLN A 62 16.23 -38.15 -16.61
N GLU A 63 17.29 -37.62 -15.99
CA GLU A 63 17.34 -37.48 -14.52
C GLU A 63 16.31 -36.47 -14.05
N PRO A 64 15.44 -36.84 -13.05
CA PRO A 64 14.39 -35.95 -12.59
C PRO A 64 14.93 -34.73 -11.84
N GLN A 65 14.51 -33.56 -12.24
CA GLN A 65 14.88 -32.27 -11.63
C GLN A 65 14.61 -32.20 -10.12
N VAL A 66 15.36 -31.38 -9.42
CA VAL A 66 15.05 -30.95 -8.06
C VAL A 66 13.93 -29.90 -8.12
N VAL A 67 12.91 -30.04 -7.30
CA VAL A 67 11.82 -29.09 -7.18
C VAL A 67 11.96 -28.29 -5.88
N ILE A 68 12.04 -26.97 -6.00
CA ILE A 68 12.08 -26.04 -4.88
C ILE A 68 10.79 -25.21 -4.89
N THR A 69 10.02 -25.27 -3.81
CA THR A 69 8.81 -24.44 -3.69
C THR A 69 8.94 -23.44 -2.56
N VAL A 70 8.49 -22.21 -2.83
CA VAL A 70 8.42 -21.12 -1.85
C VAL A 70 6.97 -20.76 -1.56
N PRO A 71 6.66 -20.26 -0.36
CA PRO A 71 5.33 -19.75 -0.03
C PRO A 71 4.90 -18.66 -1.00
N ILE A 72 3.58 -18.55 -1.21
CA ILE A 72 2.99 -17.48 -2.00
C ILE A 72 3.08 -16.17 -1.21
N LEU A 73 3.44 -15.10 -1.91
CA LEU A 73 3.37 -13.75 -1.40
C LEU A 73 1.96 -13.20 -1.62
N GLU A 74 1.28 -12.86 -0.55
CA GLU A 74 -0.02 -12.19 -0.59
C GLU A 74 0.16 -10.72 -1.00
N GLY A 75 -0.79 -10.22 -1.83
CA GLY A 75 -0.81 -8.82 -2.27
C GLY A 75 -1.31 -7.87 -1.19
N LEU A 76 -1.51 -6.61 -1.56
CA LEU A 76 -1.94 -5.52 -0.67
C LEU A 76 -3.24 -5.81 0.08
N ASP A 77 -4.09 -6.69 -0.48
CA ASP A 77 -5.35 -7.14 0.13
C ASP A 77 -5.16 -8.15 1.27
N GLY A 78 -3.95 -8.70 1.43
CA GLY A 78 -3.60 -9.68 2.46
C GLY A 78 -4.29 -11.05 2.33
N VAL A 79 -4.95 -11.33 1.22
CA VAL A 79 -5.76 -12.55 1.00
C VAL A 79 -5.33 -13.27 -0.26
N ASN A 80 -5.31 -12.55 -1.38
CA ASN A 80 -4.98 -13.13 -2.68
C ASN A 80 -3.49 -13.02 -2.95
N LYS A 81 -2.98 -13.94 -3.78
CA LYS A 81 -1.59 -13.80 -4.24
C LYS A 81 -1.38 -12.47 -4.95
N MET A 82 -0.21 -11.89 -4.75
CA MET A 82 0.17 -10.67 -5.44
C MET A 82 0.17 -10.90 -6.96
N CYS A 83 -0.65 -10.14 -7.69
CA CYS A 83 -0.67 -10.22 -9.15
C CYS A 83 -1.21 -8.95 -9.81
N LYS A 84 -0.79 -8.71 -11.06
CA LYS A 84 -1.19 -7.53 -11.84
C LYS A 84 -2.70 -7.51 -12.14
N SER A 85 -3.31 -8.67 -12.42
CA SER A 85 -4.73 -8.75 -12.77
C SER A 85 -5.70 -8.41 -11.64
N LEU A 86 -5.24 -8.44 -10.40
CA LEU A 86 -6.01 -8.06 -9.21
C LEU A 86 -5.69 -6.65 -8.72
N ASP A 87 -4.73 -5.97 -9.34
CA ASP A 87 -4.26 -4.64 -8.93
C ASP A 87 -3.85 -4.57 -7.44
N ASN A 88 -3.40 -5.71 -6.89
CA ASN A 88 -2.98 -5.85 -5.49
C ASN A 88 -1.46 -5.99 -5.33
N TYR A 89 -0.71 -5.52 -6.33
CA TYR A 89 0.74 -5.71 -6.41
C TYR A 89 1.52 -4.41 -6.18
N ILE A 90 2.80 -4.58 -5.84
CA ILE A 90 3.82 -3.53 -5.88
C ILE A 90 4.80 -3.90 -6.99
N ALA A 91 4.99 -3.00 -7.96
CA ALA A 91 5.99 -3.21 -8.99
C ALA A 91 7.38 -2.86 -8.45
N ILE A 92 8.39 -3.63 -8.84
CA ILE A 92 9.77 -3.39 -8.40
C ILE A 92 10.41 -2.16 -9.06
N ASP A 93 9.79 -1.66 -10.13
CA ASP A 93 10.21 -0.52 -10.94
C ASP A 93 9.31 0.71 -10.78
N GLU A 94 8.33 0.68 -9.85
CA GLU A 94 7.51 1.86 -9.58
C GLU A 94 8.29 2.91 -8.76
N GLU A 95 7.81 4.15 -8.78
CA GLU A 95 8.46 5.25 -8.05
C GLU A 95 8.64 4.92 -6.55
N PRO A 96 9.80 5.24 -5.94
CA PRO A 96 10.12 4.89 -4.55
C PRO A 96 9.05 5.33 -3.54
N ASN A 97 8.48 6.53 -3.71
CA ASN A 97 7.44 7.04 -2.82
C ASN A 97 6.12 6.27 -2.93
N GLU A 98 5.78 5.77 -4.13
CA GLU A 98 4.59 4.95 -4.35
C GLU A 98 4.77 3.58 -3.71
N MET A 99 5.93 2.92 -3.94
CA MET A 99 6.29 1.67 -3.28
C MET A 99 6.21 1.82 -1.75
N PHE A 100 6.85 2.85 -1.19
CA PHE A 100 6.82 3.13 0.24
C PHE A 100 5.39 3.31 0.76
N GLY A 101 4.57 4.11 0.08
CA GLY A 101 3.18 4.37 0.44
C GLY A 101 2.32 3.10 0.44
N LYS A 102 2.48 2.24 -0.56
CA LYS A 102 1.80 0.95 -0.65
C LYS A 102 2.20 0.01 0.49
N ILE A 103 3.49 -0.09 0.81
CA ILE A 103 3.96 -0.91 1.95
C ILE A 103 3.37 -0.37 3.25
N MET A 104 3.30 0.94 3.44
CA MET A 104 2.70 1.53 4.63
C MET A 104 1.19 1.29 4.75
N SER A 105 0.50 0.97 3.64
CA SER A 105 -0.96 0.74 3.62
C SER A 105 -1.40 -0.67 4.03
N ILE A 106 -0.48 -1.65 4.06
CA ILE A 106 -0.80 -3.05 4.40
C ILE A 106 -1.28 -3.20 5.85
N SER A 107 -2.01 -4.28 6.13
CA SER A 107 -2.41 -4.62 7.51
C SER A 107 -1.21 -5.01 8.37
N ASP A 108 -1.38 -4.98 9.70
CA ASP A 108 -0.31 -5.35 10.62
C ASP A 108 0.00 -6.86 10.58
N GLU A 109 -1.00 -7.69 10.26
CA GLU A 109 -0.81 -9.12 10.04
C GLU A 109 0.02 -9.38 8.78
N LEU A 110 -0.32 -8.70 7.68
CA LEU A 110 0.40 -8.84 6.42
C LEU A 110 1.84 -8.32 6.53
N MET A 111 2.08 -7.28 7.32
CA MET A 111 3.42 -6.77 7.60
C MET A 111 4.35 -7.88 8.11
N TRP A 112 3.91 -8.70 9.08
CA TRP A 112 4.74 -9.79 9.60
C TRP A 112 4.99 -10.87 8.57
N ARG A 113 3.97 -11.17 7.74
CA ARG A 113 4.13 -12.11 6.64
C ARG A 113 5.16 -11.63 5.63
N TRP A 114 5.17 -10.33 5.35
CA TRP A 114 6.17 -9.74 4.44
C TRP A 114 7.57 -9.66 5.06
N PHE A 115 7.69 -9.43 6.37
CA PHE A 115 8.97 -9.60 7.05
C PHE A 115 9.52 -11.02 6.86
N ASP A 116 8.69 -12.05 7.09
CA ASP A 116 9.10 -13.45 7.00
C ASP A 116 9.49 -13.85 5.55
N LEU A 117 8.89 -13.25 4.52
CA LEU A 117 9.11 -13.64 3.12
C LEU A 117 10.07 -12.72 2.35
N LEU A 118 10.16 -11.46 2.70
CA LEU A 118 10.87 -10.45 1.91
C LEU A 118 12.05 -9.83 2.63
N SER A 119 12.06 -9.76 3.98
CA SER A 119 13.12 -9.10 4.71
C SER A 119 14.39 -9.95 4.78
N PHE A 120 15.55 -9.29 4.81
CA PHE A 120 16.84 -9.89 5.13
C PHE A 120 17.24 -9.68 6.60
N ILE A 121 16.37 -9.04 7.39
CA ILE A 121 16.58 -8.88 8.82
C ILE A 121 16.56 -10.28 9.47
N PRO A 122 17.52 -10.60 10.36
CA PRO A 122 17.58 -11.87 11.05
C PRO A 122 16.29 -12.18 11.83
N GLU A 123 15.92 -13.45 11.91
CA GLU A 123 14.68 -13.90 12.58
C GLU A 123 14.62 -13.49 14.07
N ASP A 124 15.77 -13.45 14.75
CA ASP A 124 15.88 -13.00 16.15
C ASP A 124 15.48 -11.51 16.27
N ASP A 125 15.89 -10.68 15.33
CA ASP A 125 15.55 -9.25 15.30
C ASP A 125 14.07 -9.06 14.96
N ILE A 126 13.51 -9.82 14.02
CA ILE A 126 12.07 -9.82 13.71
C ILE A 126 11.27 -10.24 14.97
N SER A 127 11.74 -11.26 15.68
CA SER A 127 11.13 -11.70 16.94
C SER A 127 11.19 -10.61 18.01
N SER A 128 12.26 -9.85 18.08
CA SER A 128 12.41 -8.70 18.98
C SER A 128 11.40 -7.59 18.61
N LEU A 129 11.24 -7.26 17.34
CA LEU A 129 10.25 -6.30 16.85
C LEU A 129 8.80 -6.74 17.18
N LYS A 130 8.50 -8.05 17.05
CA LYS A 130 7.21 -8.63 17.46
C LYS A 130 6.93 -8.42 18.96
N ASN A 131 7.97 -8.59 19.80
CA ASN A 131 7.85 -8.36 21.25
C ASN A 131 7.73 -6.87 21.60
N GLU A 132 8.46 -5.99 20.91
CA GLU A 132 8.33 -4.54 21.09
C GLU A 132 6.91 -4.05 20.76
N MET A 133 6.29 -4.57 19.68
CA MET A 133 4.90 -4.26 19.34
C MET A 133 3.93 -4.71 20.43
N LYS A 134 4.12 -5.91 21.01
CA LYS A 134 3.31 -6.38 22.15
C LYS A 134 3.46 -5.49 23.38
N ASN A 135 4.62 -4.86 23.55
CA ASN A 135 4.94 -3.93 24.63
C ASN A 135 4.52 -2.47 24.33
N GLY A 136 3.77 -2.23 23.25
CA GLY A 136 3.18 -0.93 22.94
C GLY A 136 3.91 -0.10 21.89
N LYS A 137 4.94 -0.62 21.22
CA LYS A 137 5.53 0.06 20.07
C LYS A 137 4.52 0.17 18.94
N ASN A 138 4.45 1.35 18.32
CA ASN A 138 3.49 1.60 17.25
C ASN A 138 3.81 0.73 16.02
N PRO A 139 2.85 -0.05 15.50
CA PRO A 139 3.04 -0.86 14.28
C PRO A 139 3.54 -0.04 13.07
N ARG A 140 3.12 1.22 12.97
CA ARG A 140 3.61 2.14 11.93
C ARG A 140 5.14 2.25 11.93
N ASP A 141 5.76 2.35 13.11
CA ASP A 141 7.22 2.54 13.22
C ASP A 141 7.97 1.26 12.82
N ILE A 142 7.35 0.10 12.97
CA ILE A 142 7.86 -1.18 12.50
C ILE A 142 7.69 -1.29 10.97
N LYS A 143 6.55 -0.84 10.41
CA LYS A 143 6.34 -0.78 8.95
C LYS A 143 7.37 0.11 8.27
N PHE A 144 7.82 1.18 8.90
CA PHE A 144 8.89 2.02 8.35
C PHE A 144 10.17 1.20 8.10
N ILE A 145 10.55 0.33 9.04
CA ILE A 145 11.74 -0.53 8.90
C ILE A 145 11.63 -1.41 7.65
N LEU A 146 10.48 -2.07 7.47
CA LEU A 146 10.23 -2.90 6.30
C LEU A 146 10.20 -2.08 5.00
N ALA A 147 9.53 -0.93 5.03
CA ALA A 147 9.38 -0.08 3.84
C ALA A 147 10.73 0.51 3.40
N GLU A 148 11.55 0.99 4.34
CA GLU A 148 12.89 1.48 4.07
C GLU A 148 13.76 0.37 3.46
N GLU A 149 13.77 -0.83 4.06
CA GLU A 149 14.53 -1.96 3.56
C GLU A 149 14.14 -2.34 2.12
N LEU A 150 12.84 -2.44 1.84
CA LEU A 150 12.38 -2.85 0.52
C LEU A 150 12.62 -1.77 -0.53
N VAL A 151 12.41 -0.49 -0.21
CA VAL A 151 12.73 0.61 -1.12
C VAL A 151 14.23 0.64 -1.43
N ASP A 152 15.08 0.56 -0.42
CA ASP A 152 16.54 0.55 -0.62
C ASP A 152 17.02 -0.65 -1.45
N ARG A 153 16.32 -1.79 -1.36
CA ARG A 153 16.65 -2.99 -2.13
C ARG A 153 16.36 -2.84 -3.63
N PHE A 154 15.23 -2.26 -3.97
CA PHE A 154 14.77 -2.16 -5.36
C PHE A 154 15.18 -0.85 -6.05
N HIS A 155 15.62 0.15 -5.27
CA HIS A 155 16.09 1.44 -5.75
C HIS A 155 17.53 1.71 -5.28
N LYS A 156 17.81 2.93 -4.87
CA LYS A 156 19.15 3.31 -4.39
C LYS A 156 19.19 3.30 -2.87
N GLN A 157 20.30 2.87 -2.32
CA GLN A 157 20.56 2.95 -0.89
C GLN A 157 20.32 4.38 -0.36
N GLY A 158 19.51 4.51 0.68
CA GLY A 158 19.09 5.77 1.30
C GLY A 158 17.84 6.42 0.69
N ASP A 159 17.23 5.84 -0.34
CA ASP A 159 15.95 6.33 -0.85
C ASP A 159 14.80 5.98 0.10
N GLY A 160 14.90 4.87 0.84
CA GLY A 160 13.93 4.50 1.87
C GLY A 160 13.80 5.55 2.97
N GLU A 161 14.92 6.06 3.50
CA GLU A 161 14.91 7.14 4.49
C GLU A 161 14.28 8.43 3.94
N LYS A 162 14.60 8.82 2.71
CA LYS A 162 13.97 9.98 2.05
C LYS A 162 12.46 9.81 1.89
N CYS A 163 12.02 8.63 1.46
CA CYS A 163 10.59 8.32 1.34
C CYS A 163 9.87 8.40 2.69
N ARG A 164 10.50 7.92 3.76
CA ARG A 164 9.98 8.08 5.11
C ARG A 164 9.83 9.55 5.52
N GLU A 165 10.84 10.39 5.27
CA GLU A 165 10.76 11.82 5.56
C GLU A 165 9.62 12.49 4.79
N ILE A 166 9.49 12.20 3.49
CA ILE A 166 8.39 12.71 2.66
C ILE A 166 7.03 12.24 3.21
N PHE A 167 6.92 10.95 3.55
CA PHE A 167 5.70 10.38 4.12
C PHE A 167 5.32 11.05 5.44
N LEU A 168 6.26 11.23 6.36
CA LEU A 168 6.05 11.91 7.64
C LEU A 168 5.64 13.38 7.42
N ASN A 169 6.29 14.08 6.50
CA ASN A 169 5.96 15.46 6.17
C ASN A 169 4.55 15.61 5.59
N ARG A 170 4.11 14.68 4.72
CA ARG A 170 2.72 14.63 4.21
C ARG A 170 1.71 14.45 5.34
N PHE A 171 2.01 13.58 6.32
CA PHE A 171 1.13 13.36 7.47
C PHE A 171 1.16 14.50 8.50
N GLN A 172 2.32 15.12 8.74
CA GLN A 172 2.45 16.27 9.64
C GLN A 172 1.78 17.52 9.07
N LYS A 173 1.85 17.74 7.75
CA LYS A 173 1.16 18.83 7.05
C LYS A 173 -0.35 18.60 6.91
N GLY A 174 -0.91 17.51 7.45
CA GLY A 174 -2.35 17.27 7.54
C GLY A 174 -3.04 17.11 6.19
N ASN A 175 -2.58 16.19 5.34
CA ASN A 175 -3.19 15.88 4.04
C ASN A 175 -3.44 17.11 3.15
N ILE A 176 -2.55 18.10 3.17
CA ILE A 176 -2.62 19.23 2.25
C ILE A 176 -2.31 18.71 0.85
N PRO A 177 -3.21 18.79 -0.14
CA PRO A 177 -2.93 18.38 -1.52
C PRO A 177 -1.75 19.15 -2.10
N ASP A 178 -0.97 18.52 -2.98
CA ASP A 178 0.16 19.18 -3.67
C ASP A 178 -0.33 20.31 -4.59
N GLU A 179 -1.55 20.21 -5.13
CA GLU A 179 -2.24 21.26 -5.88
C GLU A 179 -3.44 21.77 -5.08
N ILE A 180 -3.36 23.01 -4.62
CA ILE A 180 -4.44 23.70 -3.93
C ILE A 180 -4.90 24.87 -4.79
N GLU A 181 -6.21 24.94 -5.00
CA GLU A 181 -6.83 26.10 -5.64
C GLU A 181 -6.50 27.36 -4.83
N SER A 182 -6.09 28.43 -5.52
CA SER A 182 -5.75 29.72 -4.91
C SER A 182 -6.82 30.77 -5.24
N LYS A 183 -7.20 31.56 -4.23
CA LYS A 183 -8.17 32.63 -4.37
C LYS A 183 -7.68 33.89 -3.67
N THR A 184 -7.79 35.04 -4.32
CA THR A 184 -7.55 36.34 -3.69
C THR A 184 -8.88 36.92 -3.28
N ILE A 185 -8.98 37.43 -2.07
CA ILE A 185 -10.15 38.13 -1.53
C ILE A 185 -9.68 39.49 -1.03
N ASP A 186 -10.14 40.56 -1.70
CA ASP A 186 -9.85 41.91 -1.30
C ASP A 186 -10.81 42.36 -0.19
N ILE A 187 -10.24 42.90 0.89
CA ILE A 187 -11.00 43.45 2.00
C ILE A 187 -10.71 44.95 2.16
N ASP A 188 -11.74 45.69 2.53
CA ASP A 188 -11.61 47.16 2.75
C ASP A 188 -11.01 47.48 4.12
N GLU A 189 -11.20 46.59 5.11
CA GLU A 189 -10.74 46.74 6.49
C GLU A 189 -9.34 46.11 6.69
N ASP A 190 -8.67 46.42 7.80
CA ASP A 190 -7.33 45.89 8.10
C ASP A 190 -7.34 44.40 8.50
N SER A 191 -8.50 43.86 8.90
CA SER A 191 -8.69 42.43 9.20
C SER A 191 -10.11 41.98 8.87
N ILE A 192 -10.30 40.66 8.75
CA ILE A 192 -11.60 40.01 8.50
C ILE A 192 -11.76 38.84 9.45
N LEU A 193 -12.96 38.64 10.02
CA LEU A 193 -13.28 37.45 10.79
C LEU A 193 -13.13 36.19 9.93
N LEU A 194 -12.45 35.16 10.44
CA LEU A 194 -12.21 33.90 9.74
C LEU A 194 -13.49 33.31 9.13
N VAL A 195 -14.59 33.32 9.87
CA VAL A 195 -15.87 32.76 9.38
C VAL A 195 -16.45 33.53 8.22
N ASN A 196 -16.21 34.85 8.15
CA ASN A 196 -16.64 35.68 7.03
C ASN A 196 -15.77 35.40 5.80
N LEU A 197 -14.44 35.33 5.97
CA LEU A 197 -13.50 34.96 4.91
C LEU A 197 -13.84 33.60 4.30
N LEU A 198 -14.09 32.59 5.13
CA LEU A 198 -14.45 31.25 4.66
C LEU A 198 -15.80 31.22 3.94
N LYS A 199 -16.74 32.05 4.32
CA LYS A 199 -18.02 32.22 3.61
C LYS A 199 -17.84 32.91 2.26
N GLU A 200 -17.09 33.98 2.18
CA GLU A 200 -16.80 34.72 0.94
C GLU A 200 -15.98 33.88 -0.05
N SER A 201 -15.07 33.04 0.47
CA SER A 201 -14.32 32.12 -0.35
C SER A 201 -15.20 30.97 -0.92
N GLY A 202 -16.36 30.72 -0.34
CA GLY A 202 -17.25 29.59 -0.71
C GLY A 202 -16.90 28.28 -0.01
N MET A 203 -16.00 28.27 0.95
CA MET A 203 -15.64 27.05 1.69
C MET A 203 -16.75 26.59 2.64
N ILE A 204 -17.55 27.52 3.16
CA ILE A 204 -18.73 27.26 4.01
C ILE A 204 -19.95 28.00 3.46
N ALA A 205 -21.13 27.47 3.73
CA ALA A 205 -22.38 28.08 3.25
C ALA A 205 -22.89 29.23 4.14
N SER A 206 -22.54 29.23 5.43
CA SER A 206 -22.99 30.25 6.39
C SER A 206 -22.03 30.44 7.56
N VAL A 207 -22.09 31.64 8.18
CA VAL A 207 -21.34 31.97 9.40
C VAL A 207 -21.68 31.00 10.55
N SER A 208 -22.95 30.60 10.66
CA SER A 208 -23.40 29.64 11.69
C SER A 208 -22.74 28.26 11.49
N GLU A 209 -22.59 27.80 10.23
CA GLU A 209 -21.87 26.57 9.90
C GLU A 209 -20.39 26.70 10.30
N GLY A 210 -19.75 27.83 10.00
CA GLY A 210 -18.37 28.11 10.34
C GLY A 210 -18.12 28.02 11.85
N ASN A 211 -18.96 28.69 12.64
CA ASN A 211 -18.87 28.67 14.11
C ASN A 211 -19.02 27.24 14.69
N ARG A 212 -19.97 26.47 14.14
CA ARG A 212 -20.14 25.06 14.55
C ARG A 212 -18.91 24.23 14.22
N LEU A 213 -18.33 24.41 13.04
CA LEU A 213 -17.13 23.67 12.61
C LEU A 213 -15.90 24.05 13.42
N ILE A 214 -15.76 25.33 13.82
CA ILE A 214 -14.69 25.75 14.76
C ILE A 214 -14.83 25.03 16.09
N GLN A 215 -16.02 25.00 16.70
CA GLN A 215 -16.28 24.31 17.96
C GLN A 215 -16.00 22.81 17.86
N GLN A 216 -16.23 22.18 16.72
CA GLN A 216 -15.94 20.76 16.45
C GLN A 216 -14.47 20.49 16.08
N GLY A 217 -13.62 21.54 15.99
CA GLY A 217 -12.24 21.42 15.56
C GLY A 217 -12.08 21.04 14.09
N GLY A 218 -13.09 21.36 13.26
CA GLY A 218 -13.15 21.05 11.83
C GLY A 218 -12.51 22.10 10.92
N ILE A 219 -11.98 23.21 11.47
CA ILE A 219 -11.29 24.27 10.71
C ILE A 219 -9.84 24.34 11.13
N LYS A 220 -8.94 24.41 10.14
CA LYS A 220 -7.50 24.58 10.35
C LYS A 220 -6.95 25.67 9.42
N ILE A 221 -5.94 26.38 9.91
CA ILE A 221 -5.12 27.33 9.13
C ILE A 221 -3.69 26.81 9.18
N ASN A 222 -3.05 26.62 8.04
CA ASN A 222 -1.69 26.10 7.90
C ASN A 222 -1.46 24.81 8.74
N SER A 223 -2.47 23.92 8.78
CA SER A 223 -2.52 22.66 9.58
C SER A 223 -2.82 22.82 11.07
N GLU A 224 -2.84 24.03 11.62
CA GLU A 224 -3.16 24.28 13.02
C GLU A 224 -4.68 24.46 13.23
N LYS A 225 -5.22 23.81 14.26
CA LYS A 225 -6.65 23.93 14.57
C LYS A 225 -6.98 25.31 15.13
N VAL A 226 -8.03 25.91 14.59
CA VAL A 226 -8.61 27.13 15.17
C VAL A 226 -9.74 26.76 16.12
N SER A 227 -9.69 27.25 17.32
CA SER A 227 -10.71 27.05 18.37
C SER A 227 -11.46 28.35 18.75
N ASP A 228 -10.94 29.50 18.32
CA ASP A 228 -11.57 30.80 18.60
C ASP A 228 -12.48 31.20 17.43
N SER A 229 -13.76 31.35 17.71
CA SER A 229 -14.77 31.80 16.74
C SER A 229 -14.64 33.29 16.32
N LYS A 230 -13.86 34.05 17.08
CA LYS A 230 -13.56 35.48 16.82
C LYS A 230 -12.16 35.66 16.21
N PHE A 231 -11.56 34.59 15.71
CA PHE A 231 -10.25 34.66 15.08
C PHE A 231 -10.30 35.56 13.84
N GLU A 232 -9.41 36.53 13.76
CA GLU A 232 -9.29 37.48 12.68
C GLU A 232 -8.08 37.18 11.81
N ILE A 233 -8.21 37.49 10.52
CA ILE A 233 -7.15 37.34 9.51
C ILE A 233 -6.78 38.74 9.04
N ASP A 234 -5.51 39.08 9.16
CA ASP A 234 -4.98 40.36 8.77
C ASP A 234 -4.84 40.50 7.25
N LYS A 235 -5.09 41.69 6.74
CA LYS A 235 -4.85 42.05 5.34
C LYS A 235 -3.39 41.85 4.95
N GLY A 236 -3.16 41.35 3.72
CA GLY A 236 -1.84 41.09 3.20
C GLY A 236 -1.30 39.71 3.58
N THR A 237 -2.08 38.89 4.30
CA THR A 237 -1.68 37.52 4.64
C THR A 237 -2.08 36.51 3.56
N GLU A 238 -1.29 35.47 3.42
CA GLU A 238 -1.56 34.31 2.54
C GLU A 238 -1.47 33.03 3.34
N ASN A 239 -2.59 32.30 3.45
CA ASN A 239 -2.69 31.11 4.27
C ASN A 239 -3.44 29.98 3.54
N ILE A 240 -3.19 28.73 3.98
CA ILE A 240 -3.93 27.54 3.55
C ILE A 240 -5.01 27.25 4.57
N TYR A 241 -6.25 27.28 4.11
CA TYR A 241 -7.43 26.99 4.93
C TYR A 241 -7.94 25.58 4.65
N GLN A 242 -8.25 24.84 5.70
CA GLN A 242 -8.85 23.54 5.63
C GLN A 242 -10.20 23.53 6.34
N VAL A 243 -11.25 23.08 5.66
CA VAL A 243 -12.59 22.89 6.22
C VAL A 243 -12.98 21.39 6.12
N GLY A 244 -13.13 20.74 7.26
CA GLY A 244 -13.34 19.29 7.33
C GLY A 244 -12.11 18.52 6.86
N LYS A 245 -12.35 17.32 6.27
CA LYS A 245 -11.26 16.41 5.88
C LYS A 245 -10.75 16.63 4.44
N ARG A 246 -11.56 17.27 3.57
CA ARG A 246 -11.32 17.23 2.12
C ARG A 246 -11.29 18.60 1.42
N LYS A 247 -11.77 19.67 2.05
CA LYS A 247 -11.81 21.00 1.43
C LYS A 247 -10.56 21.79 1.83
N PHE A 248 -9.76 22.15 0.85
CA PHE A 248 -8.58 22.98 1.01
C PHE A 248 -8.66 24.16 0.03
N LEU A 249 -8.24 25.32 0.47
CA LEU A 249 -8.15 26.53 -0.35
C LEU A 249 -7.01 27.41 0.18
N LYS A 250 -6.17 27.89 -0.73
CA LYS A 250 -5.16 28.89 -0.42
C LYS A 250 -5.78 30.26 -0.63
N ILE A 251 -5.89 31.07 0.41
CA ILE A 251 -6.49 32.41 0.32
C ILE A 251 -5.43 33.45 0.63
N LYS A 252 -5.35 34.44 -0.27
CA LYS A 252 -4.62 35.67 -0.06
C LYS A 252 -5.63 36.78 0.22
N VAL A 253 -5.46 37.49 1.34
CA VAL A 253 -6.31 38.58 1.79
C VAL A 253 -5.64 39.90 1.51
#